data_8a9787b02bf35d7b689ae641b15c454d
#
_entry.id   8a9787b02bf35d7b689ae641b15c454d
#
_cell.length_a   1.000
_cell.length_b   1.000
_cell.length_c   1.000
_cell.angle_alpha   90.00
_cell.angle_beta   90.00
_cell.angle_gamma   90.00
#
_symmetry.space_group_name_H-M   'P 1'
#
loop_
_entity.id
_entity.type
_entity.pdbx_description
1 polymer ?
#
loop_
_entity_poly.entity_id
_entity_poly.type
_entity_poly.pdbx_seq_one_letter_code
_entity_poly.pdbx_strand_id
1 'polypeptide(L)'
;MKDIRELLQTRPLLFDGAMGTYYKAAPGVECEQANLTDPAGVLAVHREYLAAGADAVKTNTFSLPRLVAAHTPGWEQLAQAGWQLAVQAAGETGAAVFADLGPAPDTEAVPAGQVYTAVAKQFAALGARNFLFETLSSDAGLLDAVGAIKAEVPDAFVLVSFAVLPDGYTREGMYCKDLARRMQ
;
A
#
# COMPACT_ATOMS: atom_id res chain seq x y z
N MET A 1 5.14 -5.05 -18.00
CA MET A 1 4.04 -4.48 -17.19
C MET A 1 3.50 -3.29 -17.96
N LYS A 2 2.18 -3.16 -18.17
CA LYS A 2 1.60 -1.98 -18.84
C LYS A 2 1.81 -0.75 -17.97
N ASP A 3 2.10 0.41 -18.59
CA ASP A 3 2.16 1.66 -17.83
C ASP A 3 0.76 2.00 -17.32
N ILE A 4 0.64 2.20 -16.01
CA ILE A 4 -0.62 2.56 -15.35
C ILE A 4 -1.19 3.85 -15.91
N ARG A 5 -0.32 4.81 -16.27
CA ARG A 5 -0.73 6.10 -16.84
C ARG A 5 -1.40 5.95 -18.20
N GLU A 6 -0.86 5.07 -19.05
CA GLU A 6 -1.47 4.75 -20.35
C GLU A 6 -2.81 4.05 -20.18
N LEU A 7 -2.91 3.11 -19.24
CA LEU A 7 -4.17 2.41 -18.94
C LEU A 7 -5.26 3.40 -18.50
N LEU A 8 -4.94 4.31 -17.57
CA LEU A 8 -5.87 5.31 -17.04
C LEU A 8 -6.39 6.32 -18.09
N GLN A 9 -5.70 6.48 -19.22
CA GLN A 9 -6.19 7.29 -20.34
C GLN A 9 -7.36 6.61 -21.08
N THR A 10 -7.48 5.30 -20.97
CA THR A 10 -8.45 4.52 -21.75
C THR A 10 -9.61 3.97 -20.92
N ARG A 11 -9.37 3.66 -19.63
CA ARG A 11 -10.36 3.08 -18.73
C ARG A 11 -9.97 3.20 -17.26
N PRO A 12 -10.90 3.03 -16.32
CA PRO A 12 -10.58 2.91 -14.90
C PRO A 12 -9.68 1.70 -14.62
N LEU A 13 -8.82 1.82 -13.60
CA LEU A 13 -8.04 0.73 -13.04
C LEU A 13 -8.87 0.00 -11.99
N LEU A 14 -9.07 -1.30 -12.18
CA LEU A 14 -9.77 -2.14 -11.22
C LEU A 14 -8.75 -2.78 -10.26
N PHE A 15 -8.80 -2.39 -9.00
CA PHE A 15 -8.00 -3.00 -7.94
C PHE A 15 -8.62 -4.30 -7.43
N ASP A 16 -7.78 -5.12 -6.79
CA ASP A 16 -8.22 -6.19 -5.91
C ASP A 16 -9.00 -5.62 -4.70
N GLY A 17 -9.67 -6.51 -3.98
CA GLY A 17 -10.39 -6.16 -2.75
C GLY A 17 -9.53 -6.26 -1.49
N ALA A 18 -10.21 -6.31 -0.34
CA ALA A 18 -9.55 -6.37 0.95
C ALA A 18 -8.93 -7.76 1.21
N MET A 19 -7.64 -7.79 1.55
CA MET A 19 -6.96 -9.02 1.97
C MET A 19 -7.43 -9.44 3.37
N GLY A 20 -7.40 -8.56 4.36
CA GLY A 20 -7.61 -8.90 5.76
C GLY A 20 -8.96 -9.53 6.09
N THR A 21 -10.04 -9.08 5.43
CA THR A 21 -11.38 -9.64 5.64
C THR A 21 -11.61 -10.93 4.84
N TYR A 22 -10.94 -11.08 3.71
CA TYR A 22 -11.10 -12.25 2.83
C TYR A 22 -10.26 -13.43 3.31
N TYR A 23 -9.00 -13.20 3.65
CA TYR A 23 -8.07 -14.22 4.14
C TYR A 23 -8.48 -14.82 5.50
N LYS A 24 -9.19 -14.04 6.33
CA LYS A 24 -9.69 -14.47 7.65
C LYS A 24 -8.57 -14.99 8.57
N ALA A 25 -7.56 -14.16 8.80
CA ALA A 25 -6.51 -14.46 9.77
C ALA A 25 -7.10 -14.87 11.14
N ALA A 26 -6.34 -15.63 11.91
CA ALA A 26 -6.73 -16.01 13.25
C ALA A 26 -6.95 -14.75 14.14
N PRO A 27 -7.88 -14.78 15.10
CA PRO A 27 -8.12 -13.64 15.98
C PRO A 27 -6.83 -13.16 16.66
N GLY A 28 -6.57 -11.85 16.57
CA GLY A 28 -5.38 -11.23 17.16
C GLY A 28 -4.08 -11.38 16.35
N VAL A 29 -4.14 -11.99 15.17
CA VAL A 29 -2.99 -12.09 14.27
C VAL A 29 -3.15 -11.06 13.14
N GLU A 30 -2.13 -10.23 12.95
CA GLU A 30 -2.09 -9.31 11.81
C GLU A 30 -2.03 -10.12 10.51
N CYS A 31 -2.83 -9.71 9.52
CA CYS A 31 -2.95 -10.44 8.26
C CYS A 31 -1.60 -10.58 7.53
N GLU A 32 -0.72 -9.61 7.69
CA GLU A 32 0.61 -9.57 7.09
C GLU A 32 1.52 -10.70 7.57
N GLN A 33 1.28 -11.25 8.78
CA GLN A 33 2.03 -12.41 9.27
C GLN A 33 1.84 -13.63 8.35
N ALA A 34 0.70 -13.73 7.68
CA ALA A 34 0.43 -14.79 6.72
C ALA A 34 1.38 -14.78 5.52
N ASN A 35 2.01 -13.66 5.19
CA ASN A 35 3.04 -13.60 4.17
C ASN A 35 4.19 -14.60 4.43
N LEU A 36 4.48 -14.87 5.71
CA LEU A 36 5.53 -15.80 6.15
C LEU A 36 4.97 -17.15 6.62
N THR A 37 3.81 -17.15 7.29
CA THR A 37 3.28 -18.36 7.94
C THR A 37 2.35 -19.17 7.06
N ASP A 38 1.68 -18.54 6.08
CA ASP A 38 0.81 -19.18 5.09
C ASP A 38 0.87 -18.48 3.72
N PRO A 39 2.05 -18.45 3.08
CA PRO A 39 2.22 -17.78 1.79
C PRO A 39 1.31 -18.35 0.69
N ALA A 40 0.93 -19.63 0.78
CA ALA A 40 0.04 -20.27 -0.18
C ALA A 40 -1.39 -19.68 -0.09
N GLY A 41 -1.88 -19.43 1.11
CA GLY A 41 -3.19 -18.81 1.34
C GLY A 41 -3.24 -17.36 0.83
N VAL A 42 -2.22 -16.56 1.11
CA VAL A 42 -2.11 -15.19 0.59
C VAL A 42 -2.06 -15.18 -0.95
N LEU A 43 -1.24 -16.05 -1.53
CA LEU A 43 -1.11 -16.19 -2.98
C LEU A 43 -2.44 -16.60 -3.63
N ALA A 44 -3.20 -17.50 -3.00
CA ALA A 44 -4.51 -17.91 -3.48
C ALA A 44 -5.48 -16.73 -3.54
N VAL A 45 -5.52 -15.87 -2.52
CA VAL A 45 -6.38 -14.69 -2.50
C VAL A 45 -6.02 -13.72 -3.64
N HIS A 46 -4.73 -13.43 -3.86
CA HIS A 46 -4.31 -12.60 -4.99
C HIS A 46 -4.78 -13.18 -6.33
N ARG A 47 -4.61 -14.51 -6.54
CA ARG A 47 -5.03 -15.18 -7.76
C ARG A 47 -6.53 -15.13 -7.98
N GLU A 48 -7.33 -15.27 -6.93
CA GLU A 48 -8.78 -15.19 -7.01
C GLU A 48 -9.26 -13.80 -7.46
N TYR A 49 -8.67 -12.73 -6.91
CA TYR A 49 -8.96 -11.37 -7.37
C TYR A 49 -8.55 -11.14 -8.83
N LEU A 50 -7.38 -11.63 -9.23
CA LEU A 50 -6.93 -11.54 -10.61
C LEU A 50 -7.83 -12.34 -11.56
N ALA A 51 -8.26 -13.54 -11.16
CA ALA A 51 -9.22 -14.36 -11.93
C ALA A 51 -10.60 -13.66 -12.03
N ALA A 52 -10.99 -12.89 -11.03
CA ALA A 52 -12.20 -12.07 -11.06
C ALA A 52 -12.07 -10.81 -11.94
N GLY A 53 -10.88 -10.52 -12.49
CA GLY A 53 -10.65 -9.44 -13.45
C GLY A 53 -9.97 -8.20 -12.87
N ALA A 54 -9.33 -8.28 -11.71
CA ALA A 54 -8.53 -7.17 -11.20
C ALA A 54 -7.35 -6.86 -12.15
N ASP A 55 -7.11 -5.57 -12.40
CA ASP A 55 -5.99 -5.07 -13.20
C ASP A 55 -4.73 -4.87 -12.36
N ALA A 56 -4.91 -4.71 -11.06
CA ALA A 56 -3.85 -4.46 -10.11
C ALA A 56 -4.12 -5.17 -8.78
N VAL A 57 -3.06 -5.62 -8.14
CA VAL A 57 -3.09 -6.15 -6.78
C VAL A 57 -2.26 -5.26 -5.85
N LYS A 58 -2.74 -5.13 -4.63
CA LYS A 58 -2.02 -4.50 -3.52
C LYS A 58 -1.24 -5.57 -2.76
N THR A 59 -0.04 -5.24 -2.31
CA THR A 59 0.69 -6.13 -1.42
C THR A 59 -0.07 -6.31 -0.10
N ASN A 60 0.04 -7.48 0.54
CA ASN A 60 -0.51 -7.70 1.89
C ASN A 60 0.42 -7.06 2.94
N THR A 61 0.43 -5.72 3.01
CA THR A 61 1.39 -4.94 3.81
C THR A 61 0.79 -3.66 4.40
N PHE A 62 -0.52 -3.56 4.46
CA PHE A 62 -1.25 -2.39 4.95
C PHE A 62 -0.80 -1.92 6.35
N SER A 63 -0.53 -2.85 7.27
CA SER A 63 -0.14 -2.52 8.64
C SER A 63 1.35 -2.22 8.83
N LEU A 64 2.20 -2.37 7.80
CA LEU A 64 3.65 -2.15 7.94
C LEU A 64 4.03 -0.79 8.54
N PRO A 65 3.41 0.35 8.17
CA PRO A 65 3.76 1.61 8.80
C PRO A 65 3.56 1.59 10.33
N ARG A 66 2.53 0.91 10.83
CA ARG A 66 2.32 0.74 12.29
C ARG A 66 3.38 -0.16 12.92
N LEU A 67 3.77 -1.22 12.24
CA LEU A 67 4.81 -2.14 12.72
C LEU A 67 6.17 -1.44 12.79
N VAL A 68 6.52 -0.62 11.80
CA VAL A 68 7.74 0.19 11.79
C VAL A 68 7.72 1.20 12.94
N ALA A 69 6.61 1.91 13.11
CA ALA A 69 6.46 2.87 14.22
C ALA A 69 6.56 2.21 15.59
N ALA A 70 6.12 0.97 15.73
CA ALA A 70 6.25 0.16 16.94
C ALA A 70 7.63 -0.52 17.10
N HIS A 71 8.57 -0.25 16.19
CA HIS A 71 9.88 -0.91 16.16
C HIS A 71 9.79 -2.44 16.14
N THR A 72 8.79 -2.99 15.47
CA THR A 72 8.59 -4.44 15.40
C THR A 72 9.70 -5.10 14.59
N PRO A 73 10.47 -6.05 15.18
CA PRO A 73 11.52 -6.75 14.45
C PRO A 73 10.93 -7.57 13.29
N GLY A 74 11.65 -7.61 12.17
CA GLY A 74 11.27 -8.46 11.04
C GLY A 74 10.23 -7.86 10.10
N TRP A 75 9.89 -6.58 10.24
CA TRP A 75 8.95 -5.93 9.31
C TRP A 75 9.47 -5.92 7.86
N GLU A 76 10.80 -5.87 7.65
CA GLU A 76 11.42 -5.95 6.33
C GLU A 76 11.16 -7.30 5.66
N GLN A 77 11.20 -8.40 6.43
CA GLN A 77 10.87 -9.73 5.92
C GLN A 77 9.40 -9.84 5.54
N LEU A 78 8.49 -9.23 6.32
CA LEU A 78 7.07 -9.16 5.98
C LEU A 78 6.84 -8.37 4.69
N ALA A 79 7.54 -7.22 4.52
CA ALA A 79 7.49 -6.41 3.31
C ALA A 79 7.97 -7.21 2.09
N GLN A 80 9.12 -7.87 2.21
CA GLN A 80 9.71 -8.67 1.15
C GLN A 80 8.79 -9.83 0.74
N ALA A 81 8.27 -10.58 1.71
CA ALA A 81 7.40 -11.71 1.44
C ALA A 81 6.09 -11.25 0.77
N GLY A 82 5.42 -10.21 1.30
CA GLY A 82 4.21 -9.65 0.70
C GLY A 82 4.43 -9.13 -0.71
N TRP A 83 5.56 -8.46 -0.97
CA TRP A 83 5.95 -8.03 -2.32
C TRP A 83 6.13 -9.21 -3.27
N GLN A 84 6.88 -10.24 -2.87
CA GLN A 84 7.14 -11.42 -3.70
C GLN A 84 5.87 -12.18 -4.06
N LEU A 85 4.95 -12.36 -3.12
CA LEU A 85 3.67 -13.03 -3.36
C LEU A 85 2.80 -12.26 -4.36
N ALA A 86 2.69 -10.95 -4.21
CA ALA A 86 1.94 -10.11 -5.14
C ALA A 86 2.56 -10.11 -6.55
N VAL A 87 3.89 -10.00 -6.64
CA VAL A 87 4.62 -10.06 -7.92
C VAL A 87 4.46 -11.43 -8.58
N GLN A 88 4.50 -12.51 -7.81
CA GLN A 88 4.28 -13.87 -8.34
C GLN A 88 2.87 -13.99 -8.94
N ALA A 89 1.83 -13.59 -8.21
CA ALA A 89 0.46 -13.65 -8.73
C ALA A 89 0.27 -12.77 -9.97
N ALA A 90 0.76 -11.54 -9.93
CA ALA A 90 0.65 -10.59 -11.04
C ALA A 90 1.41 -11.04 -12.28
N GLY A 91 2.55 -11.72 -12.10
CA GLY A 91 3.35 -12.26 -13.21
C GLY A 91 2.59 -13.27 -14.09
N GLU A 92 1.61 -13.96 -13.52
CA GLU A 92 0.77 -14.93 -14.21
C GLU A 92 -0.24 -14.26 -15.17
N THR A 93 -0.62 -13.02 -14.93
CA THR A 93 -1.67 -12.28 -15.68
C THR A 93 -1.18 -11.02 -16.36
N GLY A 94 -0.01 -10.52 -15.99
CA GLY A 94 0.50 -9.22 -16.41
C GLY A 94 -0.14 -8.03 -15.68
N ALA A 95 -0.80 -8.27 -14.54
CA ALA A 95 -1.38 -7.24 -13.69
C ALA A 95 -0.32 -6.34 -13.06
N ALA A 96 -0.72 -5.16 -12.62
CA ALA A 96 0.15 -4.25 -11.89
C ALA A 96 0.24 -4.66 -10.40
N VAL A 97 1.37 -4.34 -9.76
CA VAL A 97 1.53 -4.52 -8.31
C VAL A 97 1.74 -3.15 -7.68
N PHE A 98 1.00 -2.88 -6.61
CA PHE A 98 1.16 -1.70 -5.78
C PHE A 98 1.72 -2.08 -4.42
N ALA A 99 2.81 -1.44 -4.02
CA ALA A 99 3.26 -1.47 -2.64
C ALA A 99 2.24 -0.71 -1.79
N ASP A 100 1.59 -1.41 -0.87
CA ASP A 100 0.48 -0.87 -0.08
C ASP A 100 0.95 -0.42 1.31
N LEU A 101 0.68 0.84 1.63
CA LEU A 101 1.04 1.51 2.87
C LEU A 101 -0.23 2.09 3.53
N GLY A 102 -0.70 1.47 4.59
CA GLY A 102 -1.79 2.02 5.41
C GLY A 102 -1.34 3.18 6.30
N PRO A 103 -2.23 3.69 7.17
CA PRO A 103 -1.94 4.83 8.03
C PRO A 103 -0.77 4.58 8.98
N ALA A 104 0.20 5.51 9.03
CA ALA A 104 1.22 5.58 10.07
C ALA A 104 0.71 6.42 11.24
N PRO A 105 1.09 6.10 12.49
CA PRO A 105 0.94 7.06 13.57
C PRO A 105 1.84 8.28 13.30
N ASP A 106 1.38 9.45 13.71
CA ASP A 106 2.14 10.68 13.63
C ASP A 106 2.27 11.30 15.02
N THR A 107 3.45 11.18 15.60
CA THR A 107 3.75 11.71 16.92
C THR A 107 5.11 12.42 16.90
N GLU A 108 5.36 13.26 17.90
CA GLU A 108 6.67 13.94 18.03
C GLU A 108 7.83 12.91 18.12
N ALA A 109 7.62 11.79 18.82
CA ALA A 109 8.63 10.75 18.98
C ALA A 109 8.79 9.88 17.72
N VAL A 110 7.73 9.70 16.93
CA VAL A 110 7.69 8.86 15.72
C VAL A 110 6.93 9.61 14.62
N PRO A 111 7.59 10.52 13.92
CA PRO A 111 6.97 11.27 12.82
C PRO A 111 6.57 10.36 11.65
N ALA A 112 5.35 10.52 11.15
CA ALA A 112 4.81 9.70 10.03
C ALA A 112 5.71 9.74 8.79
N GLY A 113 6.33 10.88 8.49
CA GLY A 113 7.25 11.02 7.35
C GLY A 113 8.46 10.10 7.42
N GLN A 114 9.02 9.88 8.61
CA GLN A 114 10.14 8.93 8.81
C GLN A 114 9.68 7.48 8.60
N VAL A 115 8.50 7.13 9.13
CA VAL A 115 7.91 5.80 9.00
C VAL A 115 7.62 5.48 7.54
N TYR A 116 6.89 6.35 6.85
CA TYR A 116 6.56 6.17 5.44
C TYR A 116 7.81 6.11 4.56
N THR A 117 8.79 6.97 4.83
CA THR A 117 10.07 6.96 4.10
C THR A 117 10.79 5.63 4.24
N ALA A 118 10.84 5.06 5.45
CA ALA A 118 11.48 3.75 5.69
C ALA A 118 10.79 2.64 4.90
N VAL A 119 9.46 2.55 4.98
CA VAL A 119 8.68 1.53 4.24
C VAL A 119 8.79 1.72 2.73
N ALA A 120 8.70 2.96 2.25
CA ALA A 120 8.78 3.28 0.82
C ALA A 120 10.16 2.90 0.24
N LYS A 121 11.25 3.21 0.94
CA LYS A 121 12.61 2.82 0.51
C LYS A 121 12.78 1.30 0.46
N GLN A 122 12.23 0.58 1.42
CA GLN A 122 12.24 -0.88 1.39
C GLN A 122 11.58 -1.43 0.12
N PHE A 123 10.39 -0.92 -0.24
CA PHE A 123 9.72 -1.34 -1.46
C PHE A 123 10.43 -0.88 -2.74
N ALA A 124 11.00 0.32 -2.77
CA ALA A 124 11.82 0.78 -3.88
C ALA A 124 13.02 -0.16 -4.14
N ALA A 125 13.70 -0.58 -3.06
CA ALA A 125 14.79 -1.55 -3.12
C ALA A 125 14.35 -2.94 -3.62
N LEU A 126 13.09 -3.33 -3.33
CA LEU A 126 12.48 -4.56 -3.86
C LEU A 126 12.03 -4.44 -5.32
N GLY A 127 12.13 -3.26 -5.92
CA GLY A 127 11.78 -3.00 -7.32
C GLY A 127 10.38 -2.47 -7.54
N ALA A 128 9.70 -1.99 -6.51
CA ALA A 128 8.38 -1.37 -6.66
C ALA A 128 8.46 -0.11 -7.54
N ARG A 129 7.46 0.04 -8.41
CA ARG A 129 7.24 1.20 -9.30
C ARG A 129 5.92 1.88 -9.01
N ASN A 130 4.98 1.18 -8.40
CA ASN A 130 3.69 1.72 -8.03
C ASN A 130 3.52 1.64 -6.51
N PHE A 131 3.09 2.74 -5.91
CA PHE A 131 2.89 2.87 -4.47
C PHE A 131 1.47 3.34 -4.21
N LEU A 132 0.84 2.78 -3.18
CA LEU A 132 -0.47 3.20 -2.71
C LEU A 132 -0.37 3.56 -1.22
N PHE A 133 -0.72 4.79 -0.89
CA PHE A 133 -1.02 5.19 0.48
C PHE A 133 -2.53 5.06 0.68
N GLU A 134 -2.95 4.04 1.43
CA GLU A 134 -4.35 3.63 1.49
C GLU A 134 -5.05 4.10 2.76
N THR A 135 -6.27 4.64 2.60
CA THR A 135 -7.23 4.92 3.69
C THR A 135 -6.72 5.92 4.73
N LEU A 136 -5.97 6.93 4.30
CA LEU A 136 -5.38 7.92 5.20
C LEU A 136 -6.43 8.88 5.76
N SER A 137 -6.21 9.39 6.96
CA SER A 137 -7.03 10.43 7.60
C SER A 137 -6.32 11.79 7.62
N SER A 138 -5.03 11.84 7.31
CA SER A 138 -4.24 13.06 7.15
C SER A 138 -3.19 12.94 6.06
N ASP A 139 -2.58 14.06 5.69
CA ASP A 139 -1.46 14.13 4.75
C ASP A 139 -0.09 14.21 5.47
N ALA A 140 -0.07 13.97 6.78
CA ALA A 140 1.16 14.01 7.57
C ALA A 140 2.23 13.06 7.00
N GLY A 141 3.40 13.59 6.72
CA GLY A 141 4.55 12.83 6.23
C GLY A 141 4.47 12.35 4.78
N LEU A 142 3.36 12.60 4.05
CA LEU A 142 3.22 12.15 2.67
C LEU A 142 4.23 12.78 1.72
N LEU A 143 4.47 14.10 1.83
CA LEU A 143 5.39 14.80 0.95
C LEU A 143 6.82 14.28 1.12
N ASP A 144 7.24 13.98 2.35
CA ASP A 144 8.55 13.41 2.64
C ASP A 144 8.68 12.03 2.00
N ALA A 145 7.65 11.19 2.16
CA ALA A 145 7.63 9.85 1.58
C ALA A 145 7.63 9.87 0.05
N VAL A 146 6.80 10.73 -0.56
CA VAL A 146 6.76 10.88 -2.03
C VAL A 146 8.09 11.41 -2.54
N GLY A 147 8.70 12.37 -1.86
CA GLY A 147 10.04 12.87 -2.16
C GLY A 147 11.08 11.75 -2.15
N ALA A 148 11.07 10.91 -1.12
CA ALA A 148 11.97 9.76 -1.01
C ALA A 148 11.72 8.72 -2.13
N ILE A 149 10.46 8.41 -2.44
CA ILE A 149 10.10 7.52 -3.56
C ILE A 149 10.64 8.07 -4.88
N LYS A 150 10.41 9.35 -5.16
CA LYS A 150 10.83 9.99 -6.42
C LYS A 150 12.34 10.12 -6.55
N ALA A 151 13.06 10.22 -5.45
CA ALA A 151 14.53 10.22 -5.45
C ALA A 151 15.10 8.86 -5.87
N GLU A 152 14.50 7.74 -5.40
CA GLU A 152 14.93 6.38 -5.72
C GLU A 152 14.34 5.88 -7.06
N VAL A 153 13.10 6.27 -7.35
CA VAL A 153 12.31 5.82 -8.51
C VAL A 153 11.63 7.02 -9.16
N PRO A 154 12.32 7.80 -10.00
CA PRO A 154 11.80 9.07 -10.54
C PRO A 154 10.48 8.94 -11.31
N ASP A 155 10.26 7.81 -11.98
CA ASP A 155 9.06 7.50 -12.76
C ASP A 155 7.96 6.77 -11.95
N ALA A 156 8.14 6.60 -10.64
CA ALA A 156 7.16 5.92 -9.81
C ALA A 156 5.75 6.50 -9.97
N PHE A 157 4.75 5.62 -9.99
CA PHE A 157 3.35 6.00 -9.86
C PHE A 157 2.95 5.95 -8.39
N VAL A 158 2.47 7.07 -7.86
CA VAL A 158 2.03 7.17 -6.46
C VAL A 158 0.56 7.52 -6.43
N LEU A 159 -0.22 6.69 -5.77
CA LEU A 159 -1.64 6.89 -5.53
C LEU A 159 -1.88 7.13 -4.04
N VAL A 160 -2.71 8.10 -3.71
CA VAL A 160 -3.11 8.39 -2.32
C VAL A 160 -4.63 8.28 -2.21
N SER A 161 -5.09 7.54 -1.22
CA SER A 161 -6.50 7.36 -0.90
C SER A 161 -6.78 7.90 0.51
N PHE A 162 -7.74 8.82 0.62
CA PHE A 162 -8.19 9.36 1.90
C PHE A 162 -9.55 8.77 2.28
N ALA A 163 -9.68 8.36 3.56
CA ALA A 163 -10.94 7.96 4.15
C ALA A 163 -11.68 9.20 4.66
N VAL A 164 -12.81 9.51 4.03
CA VAL A 164 -13.65 10.65 4.40
C VAL A 164 -15.03 10.19 4.88
N LEU A 165 -15.57 10.91 5.85
CA LEU A 165 -16.92 10.73 6.35
C LEU A 165 -17.94 11.35 5.37
N PRO A 166 -19.26 11.08 5.53
CA PRO A 166 -20.28 11.63 4.64
C PRO A 166 -20.35 13.16 4.59
N ASP A 167 -19.82 13.85 5.58
CA ASP A 167 -19.71 15.31 5.63
C ASP A 167 -18.50 15.87 4.85
N GLY A 168 -17.65 14.99 4.29
CA GLY A 168 -16.47 15.33 3.51
C GLY A 168 -15.21 15.57 4.35
N TYR A 169 -15.26 15.29 5.66
CA TYR A 169 -14.09 15.41 6.54
C TYR A 169 -13.49 14.04 6.85
N THR A 170 -12.18 14.00 7.06
CA THR A 170 -11.51 12.82 7.61
C THR A 170 -11.76 12.73 9.12
N ARG A 171 -11.39 11.60 9.75
CA ARG A 171 -11.47 11.45 11.20
C ARG A 171 -10.60 12.45 11.96
N GLU A 172 -9.56 12.99 11.33
CA GLU A 172 -8.69 14.03 11.88
C GLU A 172 -9.18 15.46 11.57
N GLY A 173 -10.38 15.59 11.00
CA GLY A 173 -11.04 16.87 10.76
C GLY A 173 -10.50 17.61 9.53
N MET A 174 -9.81 16.95 8.62
CA MET A 174 -9.31 17.56 7.38
C MET A 174 -10.38 17.49 6.28
N TYR A 175 -10.63 18.60 5.59
CA TYR A 175 -11.60 18.64 4.52
C TYR A 175 -11.04 18.03 3.21
N CYS A 176 -11.78 17.16 2.58
CA CYS A 176 -11.31 16.40 1.41
C CYS A 176 -10.85 17.27 0.24
N LYS A 177 -11.50 18.43 0.01
CA LYS A 177 -11.08 19.35 -1.06
C LYS A 177 -9.74 20.02 -0.76
N ASP A 178 -9.42 20.26 0.52
CA ASP A 178 -8.14 20.86 0.90
C ASP A 178 -7.02 19.82 0.78
N LEU A 179 -7.29 18.57 1.16
CA LEU A 179 -6.38 17.44 0.90
C LEU A 179 -6.09 17.28 -0.59
N ALA A 180 -7.13 17.28 -1.44
CA ALA A 180 -6.96 17.17 -2.88
C ALA A 180 -6.11 18.31 -3.48
N ARG A 181 -6.26 19.55 -2.98
CA ARG A 181 -5.42 20.68 -3.43
C ARG A 181 -3.95 20.54 -3.03
N ARG A 182 -3.68 19.97 -1.84
CA ARG A 182 -2.30 19.76 -1.37
C ARG A 182 -1.59 18.64 -2.12
N MET A 183 -2.34 17.74 -2.77
CA MET A 183 -1.79 16.62 -3.56
C MET A 183 -1.56 16.97 -5.03
N GLN A 184 -1.87 18.18 -5.47
CA GLN A 184 -1.60 18.70 -6.81
C GLN A 184 -0.22 19.33 -6.90
#